data_9369fa2733c4266f9078b05fd56ce104
#
_entry.id   9369fa2733c4266f9078b05fd56ce104
#
_cell.length_a   1.000
_cell.length_b   1.000
_cell.length_c   1.000
_cell.angle_alpha   90.00
_cell.angle_beta   90.00
_cell.angle_gamma   90.00
#
_symmetry.space_group_name_H-M   'P 1'
#
loop_
_entity.id
_entity.type
_entity.pdbx_description
1 polymer ?
#
loop_
_entity_poly.entity_id
_entity_poly.type
_entity_poly.pdbx_seq_one_letter_code
_entity_poly.pdbx_strand_id
1 'polypeptide(L)'
;TVHYAYTWNYVDTPADEVEQKAKSDDFMNALLTQVVCADIELEDYMPRYANPAINFATDDMGSDKAMGGVLLDILIVIIAFIFAVTISNTIVKEASTIGTLRASGYTRGELVRHYISMPVIVTLLAACIGNILGYTVFKNVVVGMYYNSYSLPTYQTVWNPDAFFKTTIIPVVLMLA
;
A
#
# COMPACT_ATOMS: atom_id res chain seq x y z
N THR A 1 30.04 28.89 25.18
CA THR A 1 29.08 28.03 25.91
C THR A 1 29.29 26.59 25.44
N VAL A 2 29.49 25.65 26.37
CA VAL A 2 29.61 24.24 26.02
C VAL A 2 28.24 23.61 26.23
N HIS A 3 27.67 23.00 25.18
CA HIS A 3 26.41 22.26 25.24
C HIS A 3 26.70 20.78 25.32
N TYR A 4 26.06 20.08 26.22
CA TYR A 4 26.20 18.63 26.40
C TYR A 4 24.92 17.95 25.88
N ALA A 5 25.08 16.95 25.02
CA ALA A 5 23.98 16.11 24.55
C ALA A 5 24.12 14.70 25.14
N TYR A 6 23.03 14.19 25.66
CA TYR A 6 22.97 12.86 26.25
C TYR A 6 21.95 12.02 25.49
N THR A 7 22.28 10.74 25.32
CA THR A 7 21.36 9.75 24.76
C THR A 7 21.07 8.69 25.82
N TRP A 8 19.87 8.14 25.80
CA TRP A 8 19.45 7.10 26.73
C TRP A 8 18.71 5.98 26.04
N ASN A 9 18.72 4.80 26.63
CA ASN A 9 17.91 3.66 26.25
C ASN A 9 17.19 3.11 27.47
N TYR A 10 15.98 2.62 27.27
CA TYR A 10 15.27 1.90 28.34
C TYR A 10 15.85 0.50 28.49
N VAL A 11 15.96 0.00 29.73
CA VAL A 11 16.39 -1.37 30.02
C VAL A 11 15.40 -2.36 29.44
N ASP A 12 14.10 -2.08 29.63
CA ASP A 12 13.01 -2.85 29.03
C ASP A 12 12.52 -2.14 27.78
N THR A 13 12.69 -2.76 26.62
CA THR A 13 12.23 -2.20 25.34
C THR A 13 10.71 -2.12 25.34
N PRO A 14 10.11 -0.93 25.09
CA PRO A 14 8.66 -0.78 24.97
C PRO A 14 8.09 -1.67 23.89
N ALA A 15 6.93 -2.30 24.15
CA ALA A 15 6.29 -3.22 23.21
C ALA A 15 5.54 -2.46 22.10
N ASP A 16 5.00 -1.29 22.42
CA ASP A 16 4.23 -0.46 21.48
C ASP A 16 4.51 1.04 21.70
N GLU A 17 3.91 1.87 20.86
CA GLU A 17 4.06 3.32 20.88
C GLU A 17 3.44 3.95 22.16
N VAL A 18 2.36 3.36 22.66
CA VAL A 18 1.66 3.84 23.86
C VAL A 18 2.55 3.64 25.09
N GLU A 19 3.13 2.45 25.23
CA GLU A 19 4.09 2.15 26.32
C GLU A 19 5.36 3.00 26.19
N GLN A 20 5.84 3.22 24.95
CA GLN A 20 6.99 4.09 24.71
C GLN A 20 6.73 5.52 25.17
N LYS A 21 5.53 6.05 24.90
CA LYS A 21 5.12 7.39 25.31
C LYS A 21 5.02 7.47 26.84
N ALA A 22 4.36 6.52 27.48
CA ALA A 22 4.24 6.48 28.94
C ALA A 22 5.61 6.44 29.62
N LYS A 23 6.53 5.56 29.19
CA LYS A 23 7.91 5.50 29.72
C LYS A 23 8.69 6.79 29.50
N SER A 24 8.45 7.45 28.37
CA SER A 24 9.08 8.74 28.06
C SER A 24 8.58 9.85 28.98
N ASP A 25 7.28 9.90 29.26
CA ASP A 25 6.69 10.88 30.15
C ASP A 25 7.16 10.67 31.61
N ASP A 26 7.24 9.42 32.06
CA ASP A 26 7.78 9.07 33.37
C ASP A 26 9.26 9.46 33.51
N PHE A 27 10.07 9.18 32.49
CA PHE A 27 11.47 9.57 32.46
C PHE A 27 11.64 11.09 32.45
N MET A 28 10.84 11.81 31.66
CA MET A 28 10.84 13.26 31.61
C MET A 28 10.54 13.88 32.98
N ASN A 29 9.52 13.35 33.69
CA ASN A 29 9.16 13.82 35.02
C ASN A 29 10.29 13.57 36.03
N ALA A 30 10.92 12.41 35.97
CA ALA A 30 12.07 12.10 36.83
C ALA A 30 13.28 13.01 36.53
N LEU A 31 13.55 13.24 35.25
CA LEU A 31 14.61 14.13 34.76
C LEU A 31 14.39 15.57 35.22
N LEU A 32 13.19 16.11 35.05
CA LEU A 32 12.85 17.47 35.50
C LEU A 32 13.04 17.64 37.00
N THR A 33 12.68 16.63 37.78
CA THR A 33 12.90 16.67 39.24
C THR A 33 14.38 16.78 39.56
N GLN A 34 15.24 16.01 38.89
CA GLN A 34 16.70 16.05 39.12
C GLN A 34 17.33 17.36 38.64
N VAL A 35 16.90 17.86 37.49
CA VAL A 35 17.38 19.11 36.87
C VAL A 35 17.08 20.30 37.80
N VAL A 36 15.87 20.37 38.34
CA VAL A 36 15.47 21.41 39.32
C VAL A 36 16.28 21.30 40.61
N CYS A 37 16.50 20.07 41.15
CA CYS A 37 17.29 19.87 42.36
C CYS A 37 18.78 20.22 42.17
N ALA A 38 19.30 20.08 40.95
CA ALA A 38 20.71 20.34 40.63
C ALA A 38 20.98 21.75 40.13
N ASP A 39 19.95 22.61 40.00
CA ASP A 39 20.03 23.96 39.47
C ASP A 39 20.67 23.99 38.07
N ILE A 40 20.28 23.03 37.22
CA ILE A 40 20.73 22.85 35.83
C ILE A 40 19.60 23.26 34.90
N GLU A 41 19.93 23.84 33.76
CA GLU A 41 18.96 24.16 32.70
C GLU A 41 18.87 23.01 31.72
N LEU A 42 17.66 22.48 31.50
CA LEU A 42 17.36 21.51 30.46
C LEU A 42 16.94 22.28 29.19
N GLU A 43 17.79 22.28 28.19
CA GLU A 43 17.59 23.05 26.96
C GLU A 43 16.56 22.37 26.05
N ASP A 44 16.64 21.06 25.90
CA ASP A 44 15.71 20.30 25.05
C ASP A 44 15.59 18.83 25.52
N TYR A 45 14.43 18.24 25.25
CA TYR A 45 14.14 16.82 25.48
C TYR A 45 13.41 16.23 24.29
N MET A 46 14.07 15.36 23.53
CA MET A 46 13.53 14.75 22.34
C MET A 46 13.35 13.23 22.49
N PRO A 47 12.15 12.75 22.81
CA PRO A 47 11.88 11.31 22.88
C PRO A 47 11.90 10.67 21.50
N ARG A 48 12.16 9.36 21.46
CA ARG A 48 12.28 8.62 20.19
C ARG A 48 11.06 8.75 19.29
N TYR A 49 9.84 8.66 19.84
CA TYR A 49 8.59 8.76 19.08
C TYR A 49 8.37 10.15 18.45
N ALA A 50 8.92 11.20 19.04
CA ALA A 50 8.82 12.55 18.54
C ALA A 50 10.03 12.99 17.68
N ASN A 51 11.05 12.12 17.55
CA ASN A 51 12.25 12.45 16.81
C ASN A 51 12.02 12.32 15.29
N PRO A 52 11.91 13.43 14.55
CA PRO A 52 11.63 13.39 13.12
C PRO A 52 12.75 12.68 12.33
N ALA A 53 14.00 12.71 12.80
CA ALA A 53 15.10 12.04 12.12
C ALA A 53 14.97 10.49 12.14
N ILE A 54 14.30 9.94 13.15
CA ILE A 54 14.03 8.50 13.26
C ILE A 54 12.77 8.11 12.48
N ASN A 55 11.73 8.94 12.58
CA ASN A 55 10.40 8.64 12.06
C ASN A 55 10.25 9.02 10.58
N PHE A 56 11.10 9.93 10.06
CA PHE A 56 10.99 10.49 8.72
C PHE A 56 10.83 9.41 7.62
N ALA A 57 11.66 8.38 7.65
CA ALA A 57 11.58 7.31 6.64
C ALA A 57 10.28 6.49 6.73
N THR A 58 9.76 6.27 7.95
CA THR A 58 8.50 5.54 8.17
C THR A 58 7.30 6.37 7.75
N ASP A 59 7.32 7.66 8.04
CA ASP A 59 6.25 8.61 7.69
C ASP A 59 6.19 8.83 6.18
N ASP A 60 7.35 8.95 5.53
CA ASP A 60 7.47 9.07 4.07
C ASP A 60 6.94 7.82 3.37
N MET A 61 7.37 6.63 3.77
CA MET A 61 6.84 5.37 3.25
C MET A 61 5.33 5.20 3.50
N GLY A 62 4.84 5.67 4.64
CA GLY A 62 3.42 5.69 4.98
C GLY A 62 2.61 6.60 4.05
N SER A 63 3.13 7.78 3.78
CA SER A 63 2.56 8.77 2.87
C SER A 63 2.53 8.25 1.43
N ASP A 64 3.65 7.69 0.96
CA ASP A 64 3.75 7.10 -0.39
C ASP A 64 2.78 5.93 -0.58
N LYS A 65 2.64 5.08 0.44
CA LYS A 65 1.66 3.99 0.43
C LYS A 65 0.22 4.51 0.34
N ALA A 66 -0.12 5.56 1.08
CA ALA A 66 -1.44 6.16 1.06
C ALA A 66 -1.74 6.79 -0.32
N MET A 67 -0.79 7.57 -0.84
CA MET A 67 -0.90 8.20 -2.17
C MET A 67 -0.99 7.16 -3.28
N GLY A 68 -0.16 6.13 -3.22
CA GLY A 68 -0.18 5.01 -4.16
C GLY A 68 -1.50 4.23 -4.12
N GLY A 69 -2.12 4.10 -2.93
CA GLY A 69 -3.43 3.50 -2.75
C GLY A 69 -4.53 4.29 -3.46
N VAL A 70 -4.58 5.60 -3.27
CA VAL A 70 -5.54 6.49 -3.95
C VAL A 70 -5.35 6.45 -5.47
N LEU A 71 -4.11 6.49 -5.94
CA LEU A 71 -3.82 6.38 -7.37
C LEU A 71 -4.31 5.04 -7.94
N LEU A 72 -4.09 3.95 -7.24
CA LEU A 72 -4.57 2.63 -7.62
C LEU A 72 -6.10 2.60 -7.75
N ASP A 73 -6.82 3.14 -6.76
CA ASP A 73 -8.29 3.20 -6.77
C ASP A 73 -8.81 4.00 -7.99
N ILE A 74 -8.20 5.14 -8.29
CA ILE A 74 -8.53 5.94 -9.49
C ILE A 74 -8.28 5.14 -10.77
N LEU A 75 -7.14 4.46 -10.89
CA LEU A 75 -6.82 3.65 -12.06
C LEU A 75 -7.81 2.49 -12.24
N ILE A 76 -8.22 1.83 -11.16
CA ILE A 76 -9.23 0.76 -11.22
C ILE A 76 -10.55 1.28 -11.79
N VAL A 77 -11.03 2.44 -11.33
CA VAL A 77 -12.27 3.05 -11.84
C VAL A 77 -12.16 3.39 -13.33
N ILE A 78 -11.03 4.00 -13.75
CA ILE A 78 -10.80 4.33 -15.16
C ILE A 78 -10.79 3.08 -16.03
N ILE A 79 -10.07 2.04 -15.62
CA ILE A 79 -9.98 0.78 -16.35
C ILE A 79 -11.35 0.11 -16.44
N ALA A 80 -12.12 0.04 -15.36
CA ALA A 80 -13.47 -0.51 -15.34
C ALA A 80 -14.38 0.22 -16.34
N PHE A 81 -14.31 1.56 -16.40
CA PHE A 81 -15.06 2.35 -17.36
C PHE A 81 -14.66 2.06 -18.83
N ILE A 82 -13.35 1.99 -19.11
CA ILE A 82 -12.85 1.65 -20.45
C ILE A 82 -13.36 0.28 -20.90
N PHE A 83 -13.32 -0.70 -19.99
CA PHE A 83 -13.82 -2.04 -20.30
C PHE A 83 -15.33 -2.07 -20.55
N ALA A 84 -16.11 -1.40 -19.71
CA ALA A 84 -17.56 -1.31 -19.90
C ALA A 84 -17.92 -0.74 -21.28
N VAL A 85 -17.26 0.35 -21.69
CA VAL A 85 -17.43 0.97 -23.01
C VAL A 85 -17.00 0.01 -24.15
N THR A 86 -15.86 -0.67 -23.95
CA THR A 86 -15.33 -1.61 -24.96
C THR A 86 -16.25 -2.79 -25.17
N ILE A 87 -16.74 -3.42 -24.09
CA ILE A 87 -17.69 -4.53 -24.16
C ILE A 87 -19.00 -4.09 -24.79
N SER A 88 -19.55 -2.93 -24.41
CA SER A 88 -20.75 -2.36 -24.97
C SER A 88 -20.61 -2.16 -26.50
N ASN A 89 -19.51 -1.56 -26.93
CA ASN A 89 -19.24 -1.36 -28.36
C ASN A 89 -19.09 -2.67 -29.13
N THR A 90 -18.47 -3.68 -28.52
CA THR A 90 -18.32 -5.01 -29.12
C THR A 90 -19.69 -5.66 -29.33
N ILE A 91 -20.55 -5.63 -28.32
CA ILE A 91 -21.92 -6.18 -28.42
C ILE A 91 -22.73 -5.47 -29.50
N VAL A 92 -22.65 -4.14 -29.61
CA VAL A 92 -23.35 -3.36 -30.64
C VAL A 92 -22.86 -3.72 -32.04
N LYS A 93 -21.54 -3.83 -32.23
CA LYS A 93 -20.96 -4.20 -33.53
C LYS A 93 -21.35 -5.61 -33.95
N GLU A 94 -21.47 -6.53 -33.03
CA GLU A 94 -21.82 -7.94 -33.30
C GLU A 94 -23.31 -8.26 -33.15
N ALA A 95 -24.16 -7.23 -32.98
CA ALA A 95 -25.60 -7.42 -32.78
C ALA A 95 -26.26 -8.27 -33.87
N SER A 96 -25.85 -8.12 -35.14
CA SER A 96 -26.33 -8.91 -36.26
C SER A 96 -25.95 -10.40 -36.15
N THR A 97 -24.70 -10.67 -35.80
CA THR A 97 -24.17 -12.03 -35.54
C THR A 97 -24.88 -12.69 -34.36
N ILE A 98 -25.06 -11.93 -33.28
CA ILE A 98 -25.79 -12.38 -32.08
C ILE A 98 -27.24 -12.71 -32.45
N GLY A 99 -27.89 -11.87 -33.30
CA GLY A 99 -29.23 -12.10 -33.78
C GLY A 99 -29.37 -13.40 -34.60
N THR A 100 -28.46 -13.65 -35.53
CA THR A 100 -28.42 -14.88 -36.33
C THR A 100 -28.17 -16.13 -35.48
N LEU A 101 -27.27 -16.07 -34.54
CA LEU A 101 -27.00 -17.18 -33.60
C LEU A 101 -28.22 -17.50 -32.74
N ARG A 102 -28.94 -16.47 -32.27
CA ARG A 102 -30.21 -16.65 -31.56
C ARG A 102 -31.30 -17.27 -32.41
N ALA A 103 -31.40 -16.86 -33.67
CA ALA A 103 -32.35 -17.45 -34.61
C ALA A 103 -32.01 -18.94 -34.92
N SER A 104 -30.74 -19.31 -34.85
CA SER A 104 -30.25 -20.69 -35.02
C SER A 104 -30.44 -21.57 -33.76
N GLY A 105 -31.02 -21.02 -32.69
CA GLY A 105 -31.38 -21.76 -31.48
C GLY A 105 -30.40 -21.63 -30.28
N TYR A 106 -29.37 -20.81 -30.39
CA TYR A 106 -28.48 -20.55 -29.23
C TYR A 106 -29.21 -19.83 -28.09
N THR A 107 -28.97 -20.29 -26.89
CA THR A 107 -29.54 -19.66 -25.68
C THR A 107 -28.79 -18.38 -25.31
N ARG A 108 -29.44 -17.48 -24.54
CA ARG A 108 -28.78 -16.28 -24.00
C ARG A 108 -27.55 -16.63 -23.17
N GLY A 109 -27.63 -17.68 -22.33
CA GLY A 109 -26.54 -18.07 -21.46
C GLY A 109 -25.30 -18.55 -22.22
N GLU A 110 -25.48 -19.25 -23.32
CA GLU A 110 -24.37 -19.70 -24.20
C GLU A 110 -23.66 -18.51 -24.84
N LEU A 111 -24.41 -17.53 -25.35
CA LEU A 111 -23.86 -16.33 -25.94
C LEU A 111 -23.12 -15.48 -24.91
N VAL A 112 -23.73 -15.23 -23.76
CA VAL A 112 -23.08 -14.49 -22.64
C VAL A 112 -21.78 -15.17 -22.23
N ARG A 113 -21.79 -16.49 -22.03
CA ARG A 113 -20.58 -17.23 -21.67
C ARG A 113 -19.49 -17.13 -22.74
N HIS A 114 -19.87 -17.13 -24.02
CA HIS A 114 -18.92 -16.98 -25.12
C HIS A 114 -18.27 -15.60 -25.11
N TYR A 115 -19.08 -14.52 -25.02
CA TYR A 115 -18.57 -13.15 -25.06
C TYR A 115 -17.80 -12.73 -23.78
N ILE A 116 -18.14 -13.29 -22.61
CA ILE A 116 -17.43 -13.04 -21.36
C ILE A 116 -16.13 -13.86 -21.28
N SER A 117 -15.99 -14.98 -21.97
CA SER A 117 -14.83 -15.85 -21.86
C SER A 117 -13.52 -15.14 -22.20
N MET A 118 -13.49 -14.34 -23.25
CA MET A 118 -12.29 -13.58 -23.66
C MET A 118 -11.86 -12.53 -22.61
N PRO A 119 -12.73 -11.62 -22.16
CA PRO A 119 -12.40 -10.71 -21.07
C PRO A 119 -11.90 -11.41 -19.82
N VAL A 120 -12.53 -12.52 -19.42
CA VAL A 120 -12.11 -13.31 -18.24
C VAL A 120 -10.70 -13.86 -18.40
N ILE A 121 -10.40 -14.50 -19.54
CA ILE A 121 -9.07 -15.06 -19.82
C ILE A 121 -8.01 -13.96 -19.80
N VAL A 122 -8.27 -12.84 -20.49
CA VAL A 122 -7.32 -11.71 -20.55
C VAL A 122 -7.08 -11.14 -19.15
N THR A 123 -8.14 -10.96 -18.34
CA THR A 123 -8.02 -10.43 -16.98
C THR A 123 -7.23 -11.36 -16.07
N LEU A 124 -7.47 -12.67 -16.15
CA LEU A 124 -6.74 -13.65 -15.34
C LEU A 124 -5.25 -13.71 -15.72
N LEU A 125 -4.95 -13.67 -17.03
CA LEU A 125 -3.57 -13.61 -17.51
C LEU A 125 -2.89 -12.31 -17.07
N ALA A 126 -3.56 -11.17 -17.21
CA ALA A 126 -3.05 -9.88 -16.79
C ALA A 126 -2.80 -9.82 -15.27
N ALA A 127 -3.72 -10.37 -14.46
CA ALA A 127 -3.56 -10.47 -13.03
C ALA A 127 -2.37 -11.36 -12.64
N CYS A 128 -2.18 -12.49 -13.31
CA CYS A 128 -1.05 -13.40 -13.08
C CYS A 128 0.28 -12.71 -13.41
N ILE A 129 0.40 -12.12 -14.61
CA ILE A 129 1.60 -11.41 -15.07
C ILE A 129 1.88 -10.20 -14.15
N GLY A 130 0.85 -9.43 -13.81
CA GLY A 130 0.98 -8.27 -12.93
C GLY A 130 1.49 -8.63 -11.54
N ASN A 131 0.99 -9.72 -10.94
CA ASN A 131 1.50 -10.20 -9.66
C ASN A 131 2.96 -10.67 -9.74
N ILE A 132 3.32 -11.42 -10.78
CA ILE A 132 4.71 -11.87 -10.97
C ILE A 132 5.63 -10.65 -11.11
N LEU A 133 5.31 -9.70 -11.98
CA LEU A 133 6.11 -8.48 -12.17
C LEU A 133 6.16 -7.62 -10.92
N GLY A 134 5.04 -7.49 -10.19
CA GLY A 134 4.97 -6.73 -8.95
C GLY A 134 5.92 -7.27 -7.88
N TYR A 135 5.89 -8.57 -7.64
CA TYR A 135 6.69 -9.21 -6.61
C TYR A 135 8.16 -9.48 -7.03
N THR A 136 8.50 -9.42 -8.29
CA THR A 136 9.88 -9.66 -8.76
C THR A 136 10.59 -8.39 -9.19
N VAL A 137 10.04 -7.65 -10.14
CA VAL A 137 10.69 -6.50 -10.76
C VAL A 137 10.38 -5.21 -10.00
N PHE A 138 9.10 -4.85 -9.90
CA PHE A 138 8.70 -3.55 -9.33
C PHE A 138 9.03 -3.42 -7.85
N LYS A 139 8.90 -4.50 -7.09
CA LYS A 139 9.37 -4.55 -5.71
C LYS A 139 10.83 -4.11 -5.59
N ASN A 140 11.72 -4.67 -6.41
CA ASN A 140 13.15 -4.36 -6.34
C ASN A 140 13.45 -2.91 -6.75
N VAL A 141 12.69 -2.37 -7.71
CA VAL A 141 12.80 -0.96 -8.09
C VAL A 141 12.44 -0.04 -6.93
N VAL A 142 11.30 -0.27 -6.30
CA VAL A 142 10.83 0.53 -5.14
C VAL A 142 11.80 0.42 -3.97
N VAL A 143 12.22 -0.80 -3.62
CA VAL A 143 13.21 -1.03 -2.56
C VAL A 143 14.51 -0.28 -2.87
N GLY A 144 15.00 -0.34 -4.11
CA GLY A 144 16.19 0.39 -4.54
C GLY A 144 16.08 1.90 -4.37
N MET A 145 14.91 2.49 -4.65
CA MET A 145 14.65 3.92 -4.45
C MET A 145 14.79 4.31 -2.97
N TYR A 146 14.19 3.53 -2.05
CA TYR A 146 14.30 3.80 -0.62
C TYR A 146 15.71 3.59 -0.07
N TYR A 147 16.44 2.55 -0.52
CA TYR A 147 17.82 2.33 -0.10
C TYR A 147 18.80 3.40 -0.60
N ASN A 148 18.49 4.05 -1.71
CA ASN A 148 19.27 5.18 -2.20
C ASN A 148 19.04 6.47 -1.40
N SER A 149 17.88 6.58 -0.76
CA SER A 149 17.47 7.79 -0.01
C SER A 149 17.67 7.66 1.50
N TYR A 150 17.59 6.43 2.03
CA TYR A 150 17.59 6.16 3.47
C TYR A 150 18.54 5.02 3.84
N SER A 151 19.16 5.12 5.03
CA SER A 151 19.92 4.02 5.62
C SER A 151 18.96 3.06 6.33
N LEU A 152 18.42 2.10 5.59
CA LEU A 152 17.43 1.14 6.08
C LEU A 152 18.05 -0.21 6.42
N PRO A 153 17.46 -0.98 7.36
CA PRO A 153 17.85 -2.36 7.64
C PRO A 153 17.55 -3.26 6.43
N THR A 154 18.12 -4.45 6.42
CA THR A 154 17.94 -5.41 5.32
C THR A 154 16.47 -5.71 5.06
N TYR A 155 16.04 -5.51 3.82
CA TYR A 155 14.66 -5.73 3.38
C TYR A 155 14.28 -7.22 3.42
N GLN A 156 13.13 -7.50 4.00
CA GLN A 156 12.51 -8.81 3.97
C GLN A 156 11.16 -8.74 3.26
N THR A 157 10.96 -9.62 2.28
CA THR A 157 9.69 -9.69 1.56
C THR A 157 8.64 -10.38 2.41
N VAL A 158 7.59 -9.65 2.78
CA VAL A 158 6.42 -10.21 3.45
C VAL A 158 5.24 -10.16 2.49
N TRP A 159 4.52 -11.27 2.36
CA TRP A 159 3.30 -11.31 1.57
C TRP A 159 2.19 -10.56 2.30
N ASN A 160 1.55 -9.62 1.61
CA ASN A 160 0.47 -8.81 2.17
C ASN A 160 -0.87 -9.20 1.50
N PRO A 161 -1.80 -9.85 2.23
CA PRO A 161 -3.09 -10.23 1.70
C PRO A 161 -3.95 -9.05 1.28
N ASP A 162 -3.93 -7.92 1.99
CA ASP A 162 -4.70 -6.72 1.64
C ASP A 162 -4.27 -6.14 0.29
N ALA A 163 -2.96 -6.11 0.04
CA ALA A 163 -2.43 -5.68 -1.24
C ALA A 163 -2.91 -6.61 -2.36
N PHE A 164 -2.85 -7.92 -2.15
CA PHE A 164 -3.34 -8.92 -3.13
C PHE A 164 -4.83 -8.76 -3.41
N PHE A 165 -5.66 -8.56 -2.38
CA PHE A 165 -7.10 -8.30 -2.56
C PHE A 165 -7.36 -7.05 -3.39
N LYS A 166 -6.71 -5.94 -3.07
CA LYS A 166 -6.89 -4.67 -3.77
C LYS A 166 -6.39 -4.70 -5.21
N THR A 167 -5.25 -5.34 -5.47
CA THR A 167 -4.62 -5.32 -6.80
C THR A 167 -5.09 -6.44 -7.72
N THR A 168 -5.65 -7.52 -7.19
CA THR A 168 -6.04 -8.70 -7.97
C THR A 168 -7.53 -8.96 -7.90
N ILE A 169 -8.08 -9.14 -6.70
CA ILE A 169 -9.46 -9.58 -6.54
C ILE A 169 -10.45 -8.48 -6.95
N ILE A 170 -10.26 -7.25 -6.46
CA ILE A 170 -11.17 -6.13 -6.78
C ILE A 170 -11.22 -5.86 -8.30
N PRO A 171 -10.10 -5.71 -9.03
CA PRO A 171 -10.13 -5.52 -10.48
C PRO A 171 -10.78 -6.67 -11.23
N VAL A 172 -10.50 -7.92 -10.83
CA VAL A 172 -11.12 -9.10 -11.48
C VAL A 172 -12.64 -9.11 -11.27
N VAL A 173 -13.11 -8.84 -10.06
CA VAL A 173 -14.56 -8.78 -9.76
C VAL A 173 -15.22 -7.64 -10.54
N LEU A 174 -14.63 -6.46 -10.59
CA LEU A 174 -15.15 -5.32 -11.35
C LEU A 174 -15.21 -5.58 -12.85
N MET A 175 -14.28 -6.39 -13.37
CA MET A 175 -14.28 -6.80 -14.77
C MET A 175 -15.37 -7.82 -15.11
N LEU A 176 -15.86 -8.58 -14.12
CA LEU A 176 -16.87 -9.61 -14.29
C LEU A 176 -18.30 -9.12 -14.00
N ALA A 177 -18.42 -7.93 -13.40
CA ALA A 177 -19.69 -7.31 -13.02
C ALA A 177 -20.29 -6.50 -14.18
#